data_34025fb22d36117d339a4aeb9fdaaba5
#
_entry.id   34025fb22d36117d339a4aeb9fdaaba5
#
_cell.length_a   1.000
_cell.length_b   1.000
_cell.length_c   1.000
_cell.angle_alpha   90.00
_cell.angle_beta   90.00
_cell.angle_gamma   90.00
#
_symmetry.space_group_name_H-M   'P 1'
#
loop_
_entity.id
_entity.type
_entity.pdbx_description
1 polymer ?
#
loop_
_entity_poly.entity_id
_entity_poly.type
_entity_poly.pdbx_seq_one_letter_code
_entity_poly.pdbx_strand_id
1 'polypeptide(L)'
;KHIQASYGIINYQDLKCDYVRPGIIMYGVHSGEIMNPINLKPVLKLKARIASVKEIGEEEYVSYGRTYKATEKRKIATITIGYADGYPRSLSSKGAKVLINGKYATIIGRICMDQCIADVTDIENVKQGDEVTLIGEEKEISAENVANLAGTIANELLCRLGPRIKIVEV
;
A
#
# COMPACT_ATOMS: atom_id res chain seq x y z
N LYS A 1 -22.27 3.39 -29.23
CA LYS A 1 -22.59 3.70 -27.81
C LYS A 1 -21.47 3.22 -26.91
N HIS A 2 -21.08 4.00 -25.90
CA HIS A 2 -20.05 3.62 -24.94
C HIS A 2 -20.35 4.24 -23.56
N ILE A 3 -21.02 3.51 -22.70
CA ILE A 3 -21.37 3.98 -21.37
C ILE A 3 -20.56 3.29 -20.27
N GLN A 4 -20.11 2.05 -20.50
CA GLN A 4 -19.45 1.24 -19.48
C GLN A 4 -18.01 1.68 -19.26
N ALA A 5 -17.68 2.04 -18.03
CA ALA A 5 -16.32 2.08 -17.48
C ALA A 5 -16.06 0.78 -16.71
N SER A 6 -14.94 0.65 -16.00
CA SER A 6 -14.54 -0.59 -15.31
C SER A 6 -15.64 -1.23 -14.46
N TYR A 7 -16.35 -0.45 -13.66
CA TYR A 7 -17.46 -0.91 -12.83
C TYR A 7 -18.60 -1.51 -13.69
N GLY A 8 -19.00 -0.78 -14.76
CA GLY A 8 -20.08 -1.23 -15.64
C GLY A 8 -19.71 -2.49 -16.42
N ILE A 9 -18.46 -2.60 -16.86
CA ILE A 9 -17.97 -3.78 -17.58
C ILE A 9 -18.11 -5.05 -16.74
N ILE A 10 -17.79 -4.95 -15.45
CA ILE A 10 -17.83 -6.10 -14.52
C ILE A 10 -19.28 -6.44 -14.13
N ASN A 11 -20.05 -5.43 -13.72
CA ASN A 11 -21.32 -5.63 -13.03
C ASN A 11 -22.53 -5.70 -13.97
N TYR A 12 -22.45 -5.14 -15.19
CA TYR A 12 -23.57 -5.07 -16.16
C TYR A 12 -23.19 -5.69 -17.50
N GLN A 13 -22.85 -6.98 -17.49
CA GLN A 13 -22.34 -7.71 -18.67
C GLN A 13 -23.37 -7.84 -19.80
N ASP A 14 -24.65 -7.80 -19.49
CA ASP A 14 -25.74 -7.89 -20.48
C ASP A 14 -25.95 -6.58 -21.27
N LEU A 15 -25.34 -5.48 -20.84
CA LEU A 15 -25.49 -4.20 -21.50
C LEU A 15 -24.65 -4.14 -22.78
N LYS A 16 -25.31 -4.23 -23.93
CA LYS A 16 -24.65 -4.19 -25.25
C LYS A 16 -24.21 -2.76 -25.59
N CYS A 17 -22.91 -2.56 -25.68
CA CYS A 17 -22.26 -1.33 -26.15
C CYS A 17 -21.36 -1.62 -27.33
N ASP A 18 -21.17 -0.61 -28.21
CA ASP A 18 -20.23 -0.73 -29.34
C ASP A 18 -18.77 -0.67 -28.84
N TYR A 19 -18.53 0.05 -27.74
CA TYR A 19 -17.22 0.22 -27.09
C TYR A 19 -17.37 0.25 -25.57
N VAL A 20 -16.31 -0.11 -24.87
CA VAL A 20 -16.17 0.01 -23.42
C VAL A 20 -14.92 0.84 -23.10
N ARG A 21 -14.87 1.40 -21.89
CA ARG A 21 -13.74 2.20 -21.41
C ARG A 21 -13.12 1.56 -20.17
N PRO A 22 -12.32 0.47 -20.33
CA PRO A 22 -11.61 -0.13 -19.23
C PRO A 22 -10.57 0.87 -18.70
N GLY A 23 -10.53 1.05 -17.41
CA GLY A 23 -9.54 1.87 -16.72
C GLY A 23 -8.84 1.03 -15.68
N ILE A 24 -9.27 1.16 -14.42
CA ILE A 24 -8.61 0.51 -13.28
C ILE A 24 -8.54 -1.03 -13.39
N ILE A 25 -9.47 -1.68 -14.07
CA ILE A 25 -9.42 -3.13 -14.30
C ILE A 25 -8.21 -3.56 -15.15
N MET A 26 -7.64 -2.68 -15.96
CA MET A 26 -6.41 -2.95 -16.72
C MET A 26 -5.19 -3.06 -15.78
N TYR A 27 -5.28 -2.48 -14.59
CA TYR A 27 -4.27 -2.63 -13.53
C TYR A 27 -4.50 -3.86 -12.65
N GLY A 28 -5.52 -4.67 -12.99
CA GLY A 28 -5.86 -5.84 -12.18
C GLY A 28 -6.52 -5.49 -10.85
N VAL A 29 -7.18 -4.34 -10.78
CA VAL A 29 -7.78 -3.78 -9.56
C VAL A 29 -9.27 -3.54 -9.77
N HIS A 30 -10.07 -3.89 -8.78
CA HIS A 30 -11.50 -3.69 -8.82
C HIS A 30 -11.90 -2.23 -8.52
N SER A 31 -13.03 -1.80 -9.08
CA SER A 31 -13.62 -0.49 -8.85
C SER A 31 -14.98 -0.62 -8.19
N GLY A 32 -15.07 -0.21 -6.93
CA GLY A 32 -16.33 -0.26 -6.17
C GLY A 32 -16.75 -1.66 -5.76
N GLU A 33 -18.01 -1.80 -5.39
CA GLU A 33 -18.61 -3.07 -4.99
C GLU A 33 -18.78 -4.00 -6.20
N ILE A 34 -18.41 -5.28 -6.04
CA ILE A 34 -18.41 -6.25 -7.12
C ILE A 34 -19.61 -7.19 -6.94
N MET A 35 -20.55 -7.12 -7.87
CA MET A 35 -21.69 -8.05 -7.94
C MET A 35 -21.33 -9.35 -8.66
N ASN A 36 -20.48 -9.26 -9.69
CA ASN A 36 -20.02 -10.39 -10.49
C ASN A 36 -18.48 -10.48 -10.40
N PRO A 37 -17.92 -11.23 -9.45
CA PRO A 37 -16.47 -11.28 -9.27
C PRO A 37 -15.80 -11.92 -10.49
N ILE A 38 -14.80 -11.23 -11.03
CA ILE A 38 -13.87 -11.74 -12.04
C ILE A 38 -12.49 -11.82 -11.42
N ASN A 39 -11.70 -12.80 -11.84
CA ASN A 39 -10.33 -12.95 -11.34
C ASN A 39 -9.42 -11.97 -12.06
N LEU A 40 -9.14 -10.84 -11.44
CA LEU A 40 -8.16 -9.86 -11.92
C LEU A 40 -6.77 -10.19 -11.34
N LYS A 41 -5.73 -9.99 -12.15
CA LYS A 41 -4.34 -10.12 -11.71
C LYS A 41 -3.73 -8.72 -11.58
N PRO A 42 -3.36 -8.28 -10.37
CA PRO A 42 -2.66 -7.02 -10.19
C PRO A 42 -1.36 -6.97 -10.99
N VAL A 43 -1.16 -5.88 -11.74
CA VAL A 43 0.03 -5.69 -12.58
C VAL A 43 1.06 -4.73 -11.96
N LEU A 44 0.73 -4.14 -10.80
CA LEU A 44 1.57 -3.16 -10.12
C LEU A 44 1.95 -3.66 -8.74
N LYS A 45 3.26 -3.58 -8.43
CA LYS A 45 3.79 -3.72 -7.07
C LYS A 45 4.55 -2.45 -6.71
N LEU A 46 4.23 -1.85 -5.56
CA LEU A 46 4.99 -0.75 -5.00
C LEU A 46 5.99 -1.29 -4.00
N LYS A 47 7.27 -1.06 -4.28
CA LYS A 47 8.37 -1.56 -3.47
C LYS A 47 9.27 -0.41 -2.99
N ALA A 48 9.89 -0.60 -1.83
CA ALA A 48 10.89 0.28 -1.27
C ALA A 48 12.00 -0.53 -0.59
N ARG A 49 12.97 0.15 0.01
CA ARG A 49 14.05 -0.49 0.74
C ARG A 49 14.08 -0.02 2.19
N ILE A 50 14.61 -0.87 3.05
CA ILE A 50 14.90 -0.52 4.44
C ILE A 50 16.17 0.32 4.49
N ALA A 51 16.06 1.55 5.02
CA ALA A 51 17.19 2.44 5.24
C ALA A 51 17.97 2.08 6.50
N SER A 52 17.27 1.68 7.56
CA SER A 52 17.88 1.30 8.83
C SER A 52 16.97 0.40 9.64
N VAL A 53 17.58 -0.42 10.47
CA VAL A 53 16.90 -1.23 11.50
C VAL A 53 17.51 -0.88 12.84
N LYS A 54 16.68 -0.64 13.85
CA LYS A 54 17.13 -0.36 15.21
C LYS A 54 16.18 -0.91 16.26
N GLU A 55 16.66 -1.09 17.45
CA GLU A 55 15.85 -1.36 18.62
C GLU A 55 15.46 -0.05 19.30
N ILE A 56 14.27 -0.02 19.87
CA ILE A 56 13.77 1.03 20.74
C ILE A 56 13.33 0.41 22.06
N GLY A 57 13.54 1.14 23.15
CA GLY A 57 13.13 0.73 24.48
C GLY A 57 11.67 1.02 24.77
N GLU A 58 11.20 0.52 25.91
CA GLU A 58 9.92 0.91 26.48
C GLU A 58 9.88 2.44 26.70
N GLU A 59 8.71 3.04 26.57
CA GLU A 59 8.44 4.47 26.69
C GLU A 59 9.04 5.35 25.57
N GLU A 60 9.82 4.80 24.62
CA GLU A 60 10.32 5.56 23.50
C GLU A 60 9.23 5.83 22.46
N TYR A 61 9.34 6.96 21.80
CA TYR A 61 8.37 7.44 20.82
C TYR A 61 8.91 7.33 19.38
N VAL A 62 7.99 7.12 18.44
CA VAL A 62 8.31 7.03 17.00
C VAL A 62 7.58 8.12 16.23
N SER A 63 8.30 8.77 15.31
CA SER A 63 7.79 9.71 14.32
C SER A 63 7.25 11.04 14.89
N TYR A 64 6.80 11.92 13.99
CA TYR A 64 6.28 13.24 14.32
C TYR A 64 5.05 13.20 15.24
N GLY A 65 5.03 14.11 16.22
CA GLY A 65 3.91 14.25 17.14
C GLY A 65 3.81 13.13 18.17
N ARG A 66 4.84 12.28 18.26
CA ARG A 66 4.90 11.19 19.25
C ARG A 66 3.64 10.33 19.27
N THR A 67 3.10 10.00 18.09
CA THR A 67 1.82 9.29 17.94
C THR A 67 1.91 7.78 18.20
N TYR A 68 3.10 7.24 18.21
CA TYR A 68 3.38 5.86 18.63
C TYR A 68 4.34 5.89 19.83
N LYS A 69 3.99 5.16 20.88
CA LYS A 69 4.80 4.95 22.07
C LYS A 69 5.02 3.45 22.24
N ALA A 70 6.26 3.04 22.35
CA ALA A 70 6.57 1.63 22.61
C ALA A 70 6.21 1.27 24.04
N THR A 71 5.45 0.17 24.21
CA THR A 71 5.04 -0.38 25.51
C THR A 71 6.00 -1.43 26.03
N GLU A 72 6.94 -1.83 25.21
CA GLU A 72 8.01 -2.79 25.48
C GLU A 72 9.13 -2.61 24.46
N LYS A 73 10.23 -3.34 24.61
CA LYS A 73 11.33 -3.31 23.63
C LYS A 73 10.82 -3.76 22.24
N ARG A 74 11.06 -2.96 21.23
CA ARG A 74 10.65 -3.21 19.84
C ARG A 74 11.83 -3.10 18.88
N LYS A 75 11.77 -3.86 17.79
CA LYS A 75 12.66 -3.70 16.64
C LYS A 75 11.91 -2.99 15.53
N ILE A 76 12.42 -1.88 15.04
CA ILE A 76 11.75 -1.06 14.02
C ILE A 76 12.61 -0.91 12.79
N ALA A 77 11.98 -0.83 11.62
CA ALA A 77 12.62 -0.57 10.33
C ALA A 77 12.15 0.77 9.76
N THR A 78 13.10 1.59 9.31
CA THR A 78 12.82 2.80 8.54
C THR A 78 12.82 2.45 7.07
N ILE A 79 11.74 2.76 6.36
CA ILE A 79 11.50 2.43 4.96
C ILE A 79 11.58 3.72 4.13
N THR A 80 12.29 3.68 2.99
CA THR A 80 12.58 4.84 2.13
C THR A 80 11.41 5.20 1.20
N ILE A 81 10.22 5.42 1.76
CA ILE A 81 9.04 5.88 1.02
C ILE A 81 8.12 6.67 1.94
N GLY A 82 7.54 7.73 1.43
CA GLY A 82 6.61 8.57 2.17
C GLY A 82 5.54 9.22 1.29
N TYR A 83 4.87 10.26 1.83
CA TYR A 83 3.75 10.85 1.12
C TYR A 83 4.17 11.68 -0.11
N ALA A 84 5.42 12.11 -0.23
CA ALA A 84 5.95 12.78 -1.43
C ALA A 84 6.09 11.81 -2.62
N ASP A 85 6.14 10.51 -2.34
CA ASP A 85 6.18 9.45 -3.34
C ASP A 85 4.76 8.99 -3.73
N GLY A 86 3.73 9.45 -3.00
CA GLY A 86 2.34 9.08 -3.20
C GLY A 86 1.80 8.05 -2.20
N TYR A 87 2.62 7.56 -1.25
CA TYR A 87 2.14 6.67 -0.20
C TYR A 87 1.33 7.45 0.84
N PRO A 88 0.01 7.17 1.03
CA PRO A 88 -0.87 8.10 1.73
C PRO A 88 -0.51 8.32 3.20
N ARG A 89 -0.35 9.60 3.60
CA ARG A 89 -0.12 9.96 4.99
C ARG A 89 -1.28 9.58 5.92
N SER A 90 -2.49 9.49 5.38
CA SER A 90 -3.70 9.08 6.11
C SER A 90 -3.67 7.62 6.60
N LEU A 91 -2.74 6.80 6.14
CA LEU A 91 -2.49 5.45 6.65
C LEU A 91 -1.83 5.45 8.04
N SER A 92 -1.31 6.59 8.48
CA SER A 92 -0.70 6.73 9.81
C SER A 92 -1.66 6.31 10.91
N SER A 93 -1.22 5.40 11.79
CA SER A 93 -2.01 4.85 12.92
C SER A 93 -3.32 4.14 12.51
N LYS A 94 -3.42 3.69 11.27
CA LYS A 94 -4.57 2.95 10.74
C LYS A 94 -4.33 1.44 10.67
N GLY A 95 -3.22 0.95 11.18
CA GLY A 95 -2.87 -0.47 11.11
C GLY A 95 -2.46 -0.94 9.71
N ALA A 96 -2.04 0.00 8.84
CA ALA A 96 -1.52 -0.34 7.52
C ALA A 96 -0.34 -1.29 7.64
N LYS A 97 -0.28 -2.26 6.75
CA LYS A 97 0.77 -3.28 6.73
C LYS A 97 1.66 -3.15 5.50
N VAL A 98 2.86 -3.68 5.63
CA VAL A 98 3.82 -3.88 4.55
C VAL A 98 4.35 -5.31 4.62
N LEU A 99 4.86 -5.85 3.52
CA LEU A 99 5.42 -7.20 3.48
C LEU A 99 6.95 -7.12 3.44
N ILE A 100 7.60 -7.82 4.38
CA ILE A 100 9.07 -7.90 4.52
C ILE A 100 9.42 -9.36 4.76
N ASN A 101 10.30 -9.94 3.94
CA ASN A 101 10.73 -11.34 4.08
C ASN A 101 9.55 -12.33 4.20
N GLY A 102 8.44 -12.08 3.46
CA GLY A 102 7.25 -12.93 3.47
C GLY A 102 6.34 -12.78 4.70
N LYS A 103 6.62 -11.85 5.61
CA LYS A 103 5.82 -11.55 6.79
C LYS A 103 5.29 -10.13 6.79
N TYR A 104 4.12 -9.92 7.39
CA TYR A 104 3.54 -8.58 7.52
C TYR A 104 4.15 -7.83 8.70
N ALA A 105 4.53 -6.58 8.45
CA ALA A 105 4.93 -5.59 9.44
C ALA A 105 3.91 -4.45 9.47
N THR A 106 3.56 -3.96 10.67
CA THR A 106 2.61 -2.86 10.81
C THR A 106 3.35 -1.52 10.73
N ILE A 107 2.82 -0.58 9.95
CA ILE A 107 3.29 0.81 9.95
C ILE A 107 2.94 1.47 11.28
N ILE A 108 3.94 2.03 11.95
CA ILE A 108 3.83 2.70 13.25
C ILE A 108 4.20 4.16 13.16
N GLY A 109 3.58 4.98 13.99
CA GLY A 109 3.78 6.43 13.96
C GLY A 109 3.25 7.07 12.68
N ARG A 110 3.61 8.33 12.46
CA ARG A 110 3.19 9.08 11.27
C ARG A 110 4.09 8.81 10.09
N ILE A 111 3.51 8.62 8.92
CA ILE A 111 4.21 8.60 7.64
C ILE A 111 4.74 10.01 7.37
N CYS A 112 6.04 10.10 7.07
CA CYS A 112 6.75 11.34 6.78
C CYS A 112 6.77 11.62 5.28
N MET A 113 7.46 12.70 4.88
CA MET A 113 7.57 13.08 3.46
C MET A 113 8.25 11.98 2.63
N ASP A 114 9.38 11.46 3.12
CA ASP A 114 10.26 10.58 2.36
C ASP A 114 10.46 9.21 3.04
N GLN A 115 9.81 8.96 4.17
CA GLN A 115 9.99 7.72 4.92
C GLN A 115 8.78 7.37 5.79
N CYS A 116 8.64 6.08 6.08
CA CYS A 116 7.73 5.54 7.10
C CYS A 116 8.46 4.51 7.95
N ILE A 117 7.87 4.14 9.07
CA ILE A 117 8.47 3.21 10.03
C ILE A 117 7.53 2.04 10.24
N ALA A 118 8.07 0.82 10.24
CA ALA A 118 7.34 -0.41 10.51
C ALA A 118 7.91 -1.12 11.75
N ASP A 119 7.03 -1.73 12.53
CA ASP A 119 7.40 -2.65 13.59
C ASP A 119 7.78 -4.01 12.98
N VAL A 120 9.02 -4.41 13.17
CA VAL A 120 9.59 -5.66 12.64
C VAL A 120 10.05 -6.60 13.76
N THR A 121 9.53 -6.43 14.96
CA THR A 121 9.92 -7.19 16.16
C THR A 121 9.83 -8.70 15.91
N ASP A 122 8.73 -9.15 15.29
CA ASP A 122 8.44 -10.57 15.03
C ASP A 122 9.00 -11.09 13.69
N ILE A 123 9.84 -10.29 13.02
CA ILE A 123 10.42 -10.68 11.72
C ILE A 123 11.92 -10.86 11.89
N GLU A 124 12.36 -12.11 11.71
CA GLU A 124 13.76 -12.45 11.81
C GLU A 124 14.59 -11.94 10.63
N ASN A 125 15.88 -11.72 10.88
CA ASN A 125 16.89 -11.41 9.86
C ASN A 125 16.61 -10.16 9.02
N VAL A 126 15.76 -9.24 9.50
CA VAL A 126 15.52 -7.95 8.84
C VAL A 126 16.75 -7.06 8.98
N LYS A 127 17.23 -6.53 7.85
CA LYS A 127 18.44 -5.71 7.76
C LYS A 127 18.26 -4.54 6.79
N GLN A 128 19.17 -3.59 6.86
CA GLN A 128 19.29 -2.51 5.88
C GLN A 128 19.46 -3.08 4.46
N GLY A 129 18.76 -2.48 3.51
CA GLY A 129 18.76 -2.89 2.10
C GLY A 129 17.69 -3.91 1.74
N ASP A 130 17.06 -4.58 2.72
CA ASP A 130 15.98 -5.52 2.42
C ASP A 130 14.81 -4.83 1.71
N GLU A 131 14.16 -5.58 0.83
CA GLU A 131 13.02 -5.13 0.06
C GLU A 131 11.74 -5.15 0.92
N VAL A 132 10.93 -4.12 0.74
CA VAL A 132 9.62 -3.98 1.38
C VAL A 132 8.58 -3.82 0.28
N THR A 133 7.52 -4.62 0.29
CA THR A 133 6.36 -4.43 -0.59
C THR A 133 5.26 -3.70 0.17
N LEU A 134 4.84 -2.55 -0.36
CA LEU A 134 3.81 -1.69 0.24
C LEU A 134 2.44 -1.85 -0.44
N ILE A 135 2.45 -2.11 -1.74
CA ILE A 135 1.26 -2.49 -2.53
C ILE A 135 1.64 -3.73 -3.33
N GLY A 136 0.81 -4.76 -3.29
CA GLY A 136 1.08 -6.05 -3.93
C GLY A 136 -0.18 -6.88 -4.15
N GLU A 137 0.01 -8.17 -4.42
CA GLU A 137 -1.07 -9.11 -4.71
C GLU A 137 -1.77 -9.60 -3.43
N GLU A 138 -1.06 -9.58 -2.31
CA GLU A 138 -1.56 -10.09 -1.04
C GLU A 138 -2.66 -9.17 -0.49
N LYS A 139 -3.73 -9.76 0.02
CA LYS A 139 -4.94 -9.07 0.47
C LYS A 139 -4.67 -7.86 1.37
N GLU A 140 -3.78 -8.02 2.35
CA GLU A 140 -3.49 -6.98 3.35
C GLU A 140 -2.80 -5.73 2.76
N ILE A 141 -2.12 -5.89 1.64
CA ILE A 141 -1.39 -4.85 0.92
C ILE A 141 -1.91 -4.64 -0.51
N SER A 142 -3.09 -5.16 -0.83
CA SER A 142 -3.72 -4.89 -2.13
C SER A 142 -4.04 -3.40 -2.29
N ALA A 143 -4.06 -2.90 -3.52
CA ALA A 143 -4.37 -1.49 -3.78
C ALA A 143 -5.74 -1.09 -3.21
N GLU A 144 -6.71 -2.00 -3.25
CA GLU A 144 -8.05 -1.77 -2.68
C GLU A 144 -7.99 -1.65 -1.15
N ASN A 145 -7.28 -2.57 -0.47
CA ASN A 145 -7.20 -2.53 0.98
C ASN A 145 -6.44 -1.29 1.47
N VAL A 146 -5.32 -0.97 0.84
CA VAL A 146 -4.53 0.24 1.16
C VAL A 146 -5.36 1.51 0.93
N ALA A 147 -6.11 1.59 -0.17
CA ALA A 147 -6.99 2.71 -0.45
C ALA A 147 -8.13 2.84 0.58
N ASN A 148 -8.78 1.73 0.93
CA ASN A 148 -9.84 1.70 1.94
C ASN A 148 -9.33 2.18 3.30
N LEU A 149 -8.18 1.71 3.75
CA LEU A 149 -7.53 2.17 4.99
C LEU A 149 -7.19 3.66 4.92
N ALA A 150 -6.77 4.14 3.76
CA ALA A 150 -6.46 5.55 3.54
C ALA A 150 -7.72 6.45 3.51
N GLY A 151 -8.92 5.86 3.36
CA GLY A 151 -10.19 6.58 3.22
C GLY A 151 -10.42 7.11 1.82
N THR A 152 -9.94 6.39 0.80
CA THR A 152 -10.06 6.74 -0.61
C THR A 152 -10.33 5.51 -1.49
N ILE A 153 -10.22 5.64 -2.80
CA ILE A 153 -10.38 4.56 -3.79
C ILE A 153 -9.05 4.21 -4.45
N ALA A 154 -8.95 2.97 -4.93
CA ALA A 154 -7.72 2.48 -5.57
C ALA A 154 -7.28 3.35 -6.77
N ASN A 155 -8.24 3.92 -7.50
CA ASN A 155 -7.96 4.84 -8.61
C ASN A 155 -7.12 6.04 -8.14
N GLU A 156 -7.54 6.70 -7.05
CA GLU A 156 -6.81 7.85 -6.51
C GLU A 156 -5.45 7.42 -5.96
N LEU A 157 -5.40 6.30 -5.24
CA LEU A 157 -4.15 5.75 -4.70
C LEU A 157 -3.10 5.56 -5.81
N LEU A 158 -3.47 4.87 -6.89
CA LEU A 158 -2.53 4.58 -7.98
C LEU A 158 -2.14 5.82 -8.77
N CYS A 159 -3.06 6.78 -8.98
CA CYS A 159 -2.76 8.06 -9.63
C CYS A 159 -1.80 8.95 -8.84
N ARG A 160 -1.70 8.76 -7.53
CA ARG A 160 -0.82 9.54 -6.65
C ARG A 160 0.62 9.07 -6.65
N LEU A 161 0.91 7.87 -7.17
CA LEU A 161 2.28 7.38 -7.28
C LEU A 161 3.08 8.34 -8.18
N GLY A 162 4.03 9.03 -7.57
CA GLY A 162 4.67 10.20 -8.15
C GLY A 162 5.86 9.87 -9.07
N PRO A 163 6.38 10.87 -9.79
CA PRO A 163 7.50 10.70 -10.73
C PRO A 163 8.84 10.40 -10.04
N ARG A 164 8.90 10.47 -8.72
CA ARG A 164 10.08 10.08 -7.93
C ARG A 164 10.29 8.57 -7.88
N ILE A 165 9.24 7.79 -8.17
CA ILE A 165 9.29 6.32 -8.17
C ILE A 165 9.80 5.85 -9.52
N LYS A 166 10.85 5.02 -9.50
CA LYS A 166 11.36 4.38 -10.69
C LYS A 166 10.40 3.25 -11.12
N ILE A 167 9.88 3.32 -12.33
CA ILE A 167 9.12 2.24 -12.93
C ILE A 167 10.10 1.20 -13.49
N VAL A 168 9.87 -0.06 -13.16
CA VAL A 168 10.63 -1.21 -13.65
C VAL A 168 9.63 -2.21 -14.24
N GLU A 169 9.78 -2.51 -15.51
CA GLU A 169 9.01 -3.57 -16.18
C GLU A 169 9.63 -4.94 -15.85
N VAL A 170 8.80 -5.95 -15.56
CA VAL A 170 9.19 -7.31 -15.17
C VAL A 170 8.41 -8.36 -15.97
#